data_52aa1bfa398ca3c5280e7a2fbca6a871
#
_entry.id   52aa1bfa398ca3c5280e7a2fbca6a871
#
_cell.length_a   1.000
_cell.length_b   1.000
_cell.length_c   1.000
_cell.angle_alpha   90.00
_cell.angle_beta   90.00
_cell.angle_gamma   90.00
#
_symmetry.space_group_name_H-M   'P 1'
#
loop_
_entity.id
_entity.type
_entity.pdbx_description
1 polymer ?
#
loop_
_entity_poly.entity_id
_entity_poly.type
_entity_poly.pdbx_seq_one_letter_code
_entity_poly.pdbx_strand_id
1 'polypeptide(L)'
;MAEQLWKGRFSKAVDSRVNDFNSSIRFDQRMIAQDMRGSGVHAAMLAKQGIISEKDCKDILSGLASIADDLASGALTIDPNAEDVHTFVEQTLTARIGDAGKRLHTGRSRNDQVALDIRLTLRDYSHTLQAYIVELVKVICKKAAENTTAVMPGYTHLQRAQPITFGHALMAYAWMLLRDLQRFEDATARMDAQCPLGSGALAGTTYPLDRAFTAEKLGFAAPCPNSLDGVSDRDFCIELASAISLCMMHLSRLSEEIILWCSWEFKFIELDDAFTTGSSIMPQKKNPDVTELIRGKTGRVYGDLNTLLVMMKGIPLAYNKDMQEDKEAIFDAVDTLELCLKTVTPMLDTMKTLPANMRRAAAKGFINATDCADYLTKKGMPFRDAYKLTGCMVSDCIQKDKVLEELSLEEFKGYSALFENDVYDAIDLIKCCEGRTSYGGPSEASVRKQIELASAQLGAWEAENA
;
A
#
# COMPACT_ATOMS: atom_id res chain seq x y z
N MET A 1 17.27 -15.10 35.25
CA MET A 1 16.03 -14.32 35.05
C MET A 1 16.37 -12.87 35.40
N ALA A 2 16.16 -11.97 34.44
CA ALA A 2 16.38 -10.55 34.69
C ALA A 2 15.48 -10.06 35.80
N GLU A 3 15.99 -9.20 36.68
CA GLU A 3 15.23 -8.66 37.81
C GLU A 3 14.18 -7.68 37.28
N GLN A 4 12.91 -7.89 37.65
CA GLN A 4 11.81 -7.04 37.15
C GLN A 4 11.92 -5.64 37.79
N LEU A 5 11.95 -4.60 36.96
CA LEU A 5 12.11 -3.19 37.37
C LEU A 5 10.99 -2.69 38.31
N TRP A 6 9.81 -3.36 38.29
CA TRP A 6 8.62 -2.99 39.10
C TRP A 6 8.38 -3.82 40.37
N LYS A 7 9.35 -4.64 40.78
CA LYS A 7 9.21 -5.61 41.89
C LYS A 7 8.90 -4.98 43.27
N GLY A 8 9.12 -3.70 43.48
CA GLY A 8 9.17 -3.00 44.77
C GLY A 8 8.24 -3.47 45.88
N ARG A 9 6.92 -3.63 45.65
CA ARG A 9 5.94 -4.04 46.67
C ARG A 9 5.56 -5.53 46.65
N PHE A 10 6.01 -6.28 45.64
CA PHE A 10 5.59 -7.67 45.47
C PHE A 10 6.48 -8.63 46.25
N SER A 11 5.85 -9.52 47.01
CA SER A 11 6.54 -10.48 47.89
C SER A 11 6.80 -11.85 47.25
N LYS A 12 6.18 -12.10 46.07
CA LYS A 12 6.33 -13.36 45.33
C LYS A 12 6.91 -13.11 43.94
N ALA A 13 7.65 -14.09 43.44
CA ALA A 13 8.04 -14.10 42.04
C ALA A 13 6.81 -14.27 41.13
N VAL A 14 6.86 -13.66 39.96
CA VAL A 14 5.81 -13.87 38.91
C VAL A 14 5.92 -15.30 38.39
N ASP A 15 4.79 -15.95 38.11
CA ASP A 15 4.74 -17.27 37.47
C ASP A 15 5.36 -17.17 36.07
N SER A 16 6.17 -18.15 35.68
CA SER A 16 6.85 -18.13 34.38
C SER A 16 5.88 -18.04 33.19
N ARG A 17 4.72 -18.68 33.34
CA ARG A 17 3.67 -18.62 32.28
C ARG A 17 3.12 -17.22 32.12
N VAL A 18 3.05 -16.42 33.19
CA VAL A 18 2.63 -15.02 33.13
C VAL A 18 3.69 -14.16 32.44
N ASN A 19 4.98 -14.44 32.67
CA ASN A 19 6.07 -13.78 31.94
C ASN A 19 5.96 -14.03 30.44
N ASP A 20 5.81 -15.30 30.04
CA ASP A 20 5.68 -15.68 28.62
C ASP A 20 4.43 -15.07 27.97
N PHE A 21 3.31 -15.02 28.71
CA PHE A 21 2.06 -14.44 28.25
C PHE A 21 2.14 -12.92 28.06
N ASN A 22 2.89 -12.23 28.92
CA ASN A 22 2.98 -10.76 28.92
C ASN A 22 4.12 -10.23 28.05
N SER A 23 5.12 -11.05 27.73
CA SER A 23 6.30 -10.61 26.97
C SER A 23 5.95 -10.20 25.56
N SER A 24 6.49 -9.07 25.12
CA SER A 24 6.32 -8.53 23.77
C SER A 24 7.60 -8.54 22.93
N ILE A 25 8.74 -8.93 23.53
CA ILE A 25 10.06 -8.87 22.87
C ILE A 25 10.09 -9.53 21.50
N ARG A 26 9.29 -10.58 21.26
CA ARG A 26 9.26 -11.31 20.00
C ARG A 26 8.84 -10.45 18.81
N PHE A 27 7.99 -9.46 19.01
CA PHE A 27 7.49 -8.59 17.96
C PHE A 27 7.90 -7.12 18.15
N ASP A 28 8.11 -6.63 19.38
CA ASP A 28 8.45 -5.23 19.61
C ASP A 28 9.95 -4.92 19.43
N GLN A 29 10.83 -5.93 19.41
CA GLN A 29 12.25 -5.75 19.10
C GLN A 29 12.51 -5.01 17.79
N ARG A 30 11.53 -5.00 16.87
CA ARG A 30 11.58 -4.25 15.61
C ARG A 30 11.67 -2.75 15.83
N MET A 31 11.21 -2.25 16.98
CA MET A 31 11.18 -0.83 17.31
C MET A 31 12.46 -0.35 18.00
N ILE A 32 13.49 -1.20 18.14
CA ILE A 32 14.69 -0.88 18.93
C ILE A 32 15.41 0.40 18.49
N ALA A 33 15.46 0.66 17.20
CA ALA A 33 16.06 1.88 16.66
C ALA A 33 15.28 3.13 17.06
N GLN A 34 13.95 3.05 17.01
CA GLN A 34 13.04 4.13 17.39
C GLN A 34 13.04 4.36 18.89
N ASP A 35 13.08 3.30 19.70
CA ASP A 35 13.24 3.41 21.16
C ASP A 35 14.54 4.13 21.54
N MET A 36 15.66 3.74 20.94
CA MET A 36 16.94 4.41 21.19
C MET A 36 16.94 5.86 20.72
N ARG A 37 16.31 6.17 19.58
CA ARG A 37 16.12 7.53 19.08
C ARG A 37 15.28 8.38 20.02
N GLY A 38 14.14 7.87 20.47
CA GLY A 38 13.25 8.52 21.45
C GLY A 38 13.95 8.73 22.79
N SER A 39 14.67 7.73 23.28
CA SER A 39 15.44 7.77 24.51
C SER A 39 16.58 8.81 24.46
N GLY A 40 17.29 8.91 23.33
CA GLY A 40 18.35 9.91 23.14
C GLY A 40 17.82 11.33 23.18
N VAL A 41 16.70 11.61 22.51
CA VAL A 41 16.05 12.93 22.54
C VAL A 41 15.51 13.25 23.93
N HIS A 42 14.94 12.26 24.64
CA HIS A 42 14.49 12.43 26.02
C HIS A 42 15.64 12.81 26.95
N ALA A 43 16.79 12.12 26.86
CA ALA A 43 17.98 12.44 27.65
C ALA A 43 18.49 13.86 27.37
N ALA A 44 18.52 14.28 26.12
CA ALA A 44 18.90 15.64 25.72
C ALA A 44 17.95 16.69 26.29
N MET A 45 16.64 16.43 26.27
CA MET A 45 15.63 17.29 26.89
C MET A 45 15.81 17.37 28.41
N LEU A 46 16.03 16.25 29.10
CA LEU A 46 16.26 16.22 30.54
C LEU A 46 17.49 17.06 30.93
N ALA A 47 18.58 16.98 30.19
CA ALA A 47 19.78 17.79 30.43
C ALA A 47 19.51 19.27 30.15
N LYS A 48 18.85 19.61 29.02
CA LYS A 48 18.44 20.99 28.72
C LYS A 48 17.64 21.63 29.86
N GLN A 49 16.80 20.85 30.53
CA GLN A 49 15.99 21.32 31.66
C GLN A 49 16.71 21.21 33.03
N GLY A 50 17.97 20.80 33.03
CA GLY A 50 18.73 20.66 34.28
C GLY A 50 18.24 19.54 35.19
N ILE A 51 17.46 18.59 34.71
CA ILE A 51 16.93 17.46 35.47
C ILE A 51 18.00 16.38 35.63
N ILE A 52 18.84 16.19 34.61
CA ILE A 52 20.07 15.39 34.71
C ILE A 52 21.28 16.24 34.35
N SER A 53 22.48 15.80 34.67
CA SER A 53 23.69 16.54 34.33
C SER A 53 24.04 16.37 32.82
N GLU A 54 24.76 17.35 32.27
CA GLU A 54 25.34 17.27 30.91
C GLU A 54 26.21 16.02 30.74
N LYS A 55 26.91 15.61 31.82
CA LYS A 55 27.71 14.39 31.83
C LYS A 55 26.85 13.14 31.68
N ASP A 56 25.76 13.04 32.46
CA ASP A 56 24.84 11.90 32.37
C ASP A 56 24.22 11.81 30.97
N CYS A 57 23.86 12.95 30.37
CA CYS A 57 23.34 12.98 29.00
C CYS A 57 24.35 12.43 27.98
N LYS A 58 25.60 12.89 28.05
CA LYS A 58 26.67 12.40 27.15
C LYS A 58 26.91 10.92 27.32
N ASP A 59 26.96 10.44 28.58
CA ASP A 59 27.15 9.02 28.87
C ASP A 59 25.99 8.19 28.30
N ILE A 60 24.74 8.66 28.44
CA ILE A 60 23.53 8.00 27.88
C ILE A 60 23.62 7.95 26.36
N LEU A 61 23.88 9.08 25.68
CA LEU A 61 23.95 9.14 24.23
C LEU A 61 25.05 8.23 23.67
N SER A 62 26.23 8.23 24.30
CA SER A 62 27.35 7.35 23.90
C SER A 62 27.02 5.88 24.15
N GLY A 63 26.33 5.58 25.26
CA GLY A 63 25.88 4.22 25.59
C GLY A 63 24.86 3.68 24.59
N LEU A 64 23.87 4.50 24.19
CA LEU A 64 22.88 4.12 23.19
C LEU A 64 23.52 3.92 21.81
N ALA A 65 24.45 4.80 21.40
CA ALA A 65 25.19 4.63 20.16
C ALA A 65 26.01 3.33 20.15
N SER A 66 26.72 3.03 21.25
CA SER A 66 27.46 1.78 21.40
C SER A 66 26.56 0.54 21.34
N ILE A 67 25.33 0.60 21.87
CA ILE A 67 24.33 -0.49 21.76
C ILE A 67 23.94 -0.68 20.30
N ALA A 68 23.68 0.42 19.59
CA ALA A 68 23.31 0.37 18.16
C ALA A 68 24.41 -0.26 17.29
N ASP A 69 25.69 0.15 17.52
CA ASP A 69 26.85 -0.38 16.80
C ASP A 69 27.04 -1.89 17.06
N ASP A 70 26.90 -2.32 18.31
CA ASP A 70 27.05 -3.72 18.68
C ASP A 70 25.93 -4.60 18.14
N LEU A 71 24.69 -4.09 18.08
CA LEU A 71 23.58 -4.77 17.42
C LEU A 71 23.81 -4.88 15.91
N ALA A 72 24.26 -3.81 15.26
CA ALA A 72 24.52 -3.80 13.84
C ALA A 72 25.67 -4.74 13.45
N SER A 73 26.69 -4.86 14.29
CA SER A 73 27.83 -5.76 14.06
C SER A 73 27.57 -7.21 14.51
N GLY A 74 26.47 -7.48 15.22
CA GLY A 74 26.16 -8.78 15.80
C GLY A 74 26.97 -9.09 17.08
N ALA A 75 27.71 -8.14 17.64
CA ALA A 75 28.42 -8.29 18.90
C ALA A 75 27.46 -8.33 20.11
N LEU A 76 26.29 -7.76 19.96
CA LEU A 76 25.18 -7.84 20.91
C LEU A 76 23.98 -8.50 20.21
N THR A 77 23.31 -9.41 20.92
CA THR A 77 22.04 -10.00 20.48
C THR A 77 20.94 -9.65 21.47
N ILE A 78 19.72 -9.44 20.97
CA ILE A 78 18.57 -9.16 21.83
C ILE A 78 18.23 -10.42 22.63
N ASP A 79 18.11 -10.29 23.97
CA ASP A 79 17.72 -11.41 24.82
C ASP A 79 16.23 -11.78 24.57
N PRO A 80 15.94 -12.98 24.06
CA PRO A 80 14.57 -13.40 23.78
C PRO A 80 13.74 -13.59 25.06
N ASN A 81 14.35 -13.56 26.24
CA ASN A 81 13.67 -13.66 27.54
C ASN A 81 13.42 -12.29 28.19
N ALA A 82 13.78 -11.19 27.52
CA ALA A 82 13.41 -9.86 27.99
C ALA A 82 11.88 -9.69 27.99
N GLU A 83 11.37 -8.83 28.87
CA GLU A 83 9.93 -8.52 28.92
C GLU A 83 9.50 -7.79 27.64
N ASP A 84 10.25 -6.75 27.26
CA ASP A 84 10.05 -5.92 26.09
C ASP A 84 11.38 -5.30 25.60
N VAL A 85 11.37 -4.69 24.42
CA VAL A 85 12.55 -4.03 23.83
C VAL A 85 13.05 -2.88 24.70
N HIS A 86 12.18 -2.16 25.34
CA HIS A 86 12.50 -1.01 26.18
C HIS A 86 13.28 -1.44 27.44
N THR A 87 12.83 -2.52 28.10
CA THR A 87 13.53 -3.14 29.23
C THR A 87 14.90 -3.64 28.81
N PHE A 88 15.00 -4.27 27.64
CA PHE A 88 16.29 -4.72 27.11
C PHE A 88 17.28 -3.55 26.93
N VAL A 89 16.84 -2.46 26.29
CA VAL A 89 17.68 -1.28 26.07
C VAL A 89 18.09 -0.63 27.39
N GLU A 90 17.15 -0.42 28.32
CA GLU A 90 17.40 0.21 29.62
C GLU A 90 18.36 -0.61 30.48
N GLN A 91 18.20 -1.92 30.56
CA GLN A 91 19.09 -2.82 31.31
C GLN A 91 20.47 -2.89 30.68
N THR A 92 20.57 -3.01 29.37
CA THR A 92 21.85 -3.03 28.64
C THR A 92 22.59 -1.72 28.82
N LEU A 93 21.90 -0.59 28.70
CA LEU A 93 22.48 0.73 28.92
C LEU A 93 22.99 0.87 30.37
N THR A 94 22.17 0.50 31.35
CA THR A 94 22.55 0.58 32.79
C THR A 94 23.73 -0.31 33.10
N ALA A 95 23.84 -1.49 32.51
CA ALA A 95 24.98 -2.36 32.65
C ALA A 95 26.30 -1.73 32.12
N ARG A 96 26.20 -0.90 31.06
CA ARG A 96 27.38 -0.24 30.47
C ARG A 96 27.80 1.03 31.21
N ILE A 97 26.85 1.87 31.60
CA ILE A 97 27.14 3.22 32.11
C ILE A 97 26.72 3.46 33.58
N GLY A 98 26.20 2.42 34.27
CA GLY A 98 25.84 2.48 35.69
C GLY A 98 24.67 3.43 35.97
N ASP A 99 24.84 4.28 37.03
CA ASP A 99 23.75 5.14 37.51
C ASP A 99 23.25 6.18 36.52
N ALA A 100 24.07 6.60 35.54
CA ALA A 100 23.61 7.47 34.46
C ALA A 100 22.49 6.82 33.65
N GLY A 101 22.60 5.49 33.35
CA GLY A 101 21.57 4.73 32.67
C GLY A 101 20.23 4.71 33.38
N LYS A 102 20.26 4.57 34.73
CA LYS A 102 19.03 4.60 35.56
C LYS A 102 18.30 5.95 35.51
N ARG A 103 18.99 7.06 35.20
CA ARG A 103 18.39 8.40 35.13
C ARG A 103 17.59 8.60 33.83
N LEU A 104 17.80 7.77 32.82
CA LEU A 104 17.09 7.87 31.54
C LEU A 104 15.56 7.79 31.69
N HIS A 105 15.06 7.03 32.67
CA HIS A 105 13.61 6.87 32.87
C HIS A 105 12.95 8.03 33.63
N THR A 106 13.73 9.05 34.06
CA THR A 106 13.19 10.20 34.79
C THR A 106 12.13 10.94 34.02
N GLY A 107 10.95 11.17 34.59
CA GLY A 107 9.84 11.91 33.96
C GLY A 107 9.20 11.19 32.77
N ARG A 108 9.42 9.91 32.59
CA ARG A 108 8.87 9.08 31.52
C ARG A 108 8.12 7.87 32.08
N SER A 109 7.13 7.40 31.37
CA SER A 109 6.46 6.12 31.60
C SER A 109 6.69 5.18 30.41
N ARG A 110 6.54 3.87 30.65
CA ARG A 110 6.47 2.89 29.56
C ARG A 110 5.33 3.22 28.59
N ASN A 111 4.22 3.81 29.07
CA ASN A 111 3.05 4.10 28.26
C ASN A 111 3.32 5.17 27.18
N ASP A 112 3.92 6.31 27.51
CA ASP A 112 4.25 7.33 26.52
C ASP A 112 5.46 6.94 25.65
N GLN A 113 6.37 6.14 26.18
CA GLN A 113 7.49 5.55 25.42
C GLN A 113 6.97 4.62 24.31
N VAL A 114 6.15 3.63 24.63
CA VAL A 114 5.56 2.71 23.63
C VAL A 114 4.73 3.46 22.61
N ALA A 115 3.92 4.44 23.04
CA ALA A 115 3.11 5.25 22.13
C ALA A 115 3.98 6.05 21.14
N LEU A 116 5.15 6.53 21.59
CA LEU A 116 6.12 7.18 20.71
C LEU A 116 6.73 6.18 19.70
N ASP A 117 7.23 5.06 20.22
CA ASP A 117 8.05 4.14 19.44
C ASP A 117 7.26 3.48 18.31
N ILE A 118 6.01 3.10 18.56
CA ILE A 118 5.15 2.59 17.51
C ILE A 118 4.81 3.66 16.46
N ARG A 119 4.60 4.94 16.86
CA ARG A 119 4.41 6.04 15.90
C ARG A 119 5.62 6.23 15.00
N LEU A 120 6.82 6.32 15.58
CA LEU A 120 8.06 6.49 14.84
C LEU A 120 8.29 5.31 13.87
N THR A 121 8.04 4.09 14.33
CA THR A 121 8.19 2.88 13.53
C THR A 121 7.23 2.85 12.35
N LEU A 122 5.96 3.15 12.58
CA LEU A 122 4.96 3.14 11.52
C LEU A 122 5.15 4.30 10.53
N ARG A 123 5.66 5.44 10.98
CA ARG A 123 6.09 6.53 10.11
C ARG A 123 7.16 6.07 9.13
N ASP A 124 8.23 5.45 9.64
CA ASP A 124 9.33 4.96 8.81
C ASP A 124 8.85 3.89 7.83
N TYR A 125 7.96 2.99 8.25
CA TYR A 125 7.34 1.99 7.36
C TYR A 125 6.41 2.62 6.33
N SER A 126 5.62 3.64 6.71
CA SER A 126 4.76 4.34 5.77
C SER A 126 5.56 4.97 4.62
N HIS A 127 6.67 5.65 4.92
CA HIS A 127 7.56 6.19 3.88
C HIS A 127 8.13 5.09 2.97
N THR A 128 8.52 3.97 3.55
CA THR A 128 9.02 2.81 2.79
C THR A 128 7.94 2.26 1.84
N LEU A 129 6.70 2.09 2.31
CA LEU A 129 5.59 1.62 1.50
C LEU A 129 5.22 2.60 0.38
N GLN A 130 5.25 3.91 0.67
CA GLN A 130 5.04 4.97 -0.33
C GLN A 130 6.07 4.86 -1.47
N ALA A 131 7.35 4.68 -1.13
CA ALA A 131 8.39 4.50 -2.14
C ALA A 131 8.14 3.27 -3.03
N TYR A 132 7.71 2.14 -2.48
CA TYR A 132 7.35 0.96 -3.29
C TYR A 132 6.12 1.18 -4.16
N ILE A 133 5.11 1.93 -3.69
CA ILE A 133 3.94 2.30 -4.50
C ILE A 133 4.39 3.16 -5.69
N VAL A 134 5.26 4.13 -5.46
CA VAL A 134 5.84 5.00 -6.51
C VAL A 134 6.54 4.16 -7.59
N GLU A 135 7.39 3.22 -7.18
CA GLU A 135 8.07 2.32 -8.12
C GLU A 135 7.10 1.46 -8.94
N LEU A 136 6.05 0.93 -8.30
CA LEU A 136 5.03 0.17 -9.00
C LEU A 136 4.29 1.04 -10.04
N VAL A 137 3.92 2.27 -9.69
CA VAL A 137 3.24 3.19 -10.62
C VAL A 137 4.16 3.54 -11.80
N LYS A 138 5.45 3.75 -11.59
CA LYS A 138 6.43 3.96 -12.68
C LYS A 138 6.46 2.78 -13.65
N VAL A 139 6.49 1.55 -13.12
CA VAL A 139 6.46 0.33 -13.95
C VAL A 139 5.15 0.24 -14.75
N ILE A 140 4.01 0.53 -14.12
CA ILE A 140 2.71 0.54 -14.81
C ILE A 140 2.70 1.60 -15.93
N CYS A 141 3.19 2.81 -15.68
CA CYS A 141 3.29 3.87 -16.68
C CYS A 141 4.20 3.47 -17.86
N LYS A 142 5.34 2.84 -17.59
CA LYS A 142 6.24 2.29 -18.61
C LYS A 142 5.52 1.25 -19.46
N LYS A 143 4.86 0.26 -18.85
CA LYS A 143 4.10 -0.77 -19.56
C LYS A 143 2.92 -0.20 -20.36
N ALA A 144 2.24 0.82 -19.82
CA ALA A 144 1.18 1.52 -20.53
C ALA A 144 1.72 2.25 -21.76
N ALA A 145 2.88 2.90 -21.66
CA ALA A 145 3.54 3.59 -22.78
C ALA A 145 3.94 2.63 -23.92
N GLU A 146 4.36 1.41 -23.59
CA GLU A 146 4.68 0.35 -24.55
C GLU A 146 3.44 -0.17 -25.29
N ASN A 147 2.22 0.08 -24.78
CA ASN A 147 0.98 -0.54 -25.21
C ASN A 147 -0.15 0.45 -25.51
N THR A 148 0.18 1.69 -25.87
CA THR A 148 -0.80 2.75 -26.19
C THR A 148 -1.69 2.45 -27.40
N THR A 149 -1.24 1.57 -28.30
CA THR A 149 -1.94 1.16 -29.51
C THR A 149 -2.37 -0.31 -29.52
N ALA A 150 -2.08 -1.06 -28.45
CA ALA A 150 -2.45 -2.47 -28.31
C ALA A 150 -3.95 -2.60 -28.01
N VAL A 151 -4.77 -2.72 -29.06
CA VAL A 151 -6.23 -2.81 -28.95
C VAL A 151 -6.65 -4.13 -28.34
N MET A 152 -7.50 -4.06 -27.31
CA MET A 152 -8.12 -5.19 -26.65
C MET A 152 -9.61 -4.96 -26.40
N PRO A 153 -10.42 -6.01 -26.15
CA PRO A 153 -11.77 -5.80 -25.67
C PRO A 153 -11.75 -5.25 -24.24
N GLY A 154 -12.48 -4.15 -24.00
CA GLY A 154 -12.88 -3.75 -22.65
C GLY A 154 -14.09 -4.60 -22.22
N TYR A 155 -14.16 -4.89 -20.93
CA TYR A 155 -15.18 -5.78 -20.36
C TYR A 155 -16.07 -5.05 -19.36
N THR A 156 -17.37 -5.36 -19.42
CA THR A 156 -18.32 -5.14 -18.34
C THR A 156 -19.07 -6.45 -18.10
N HIS A 157 -19.33 -6.83 -16.84
CA HIS A 157 -19.96 -8.13 -16.53
C HIS A 157 -19.20 -9.36 -17.10
N LEU A 158 -17.88 -9.24 -17.30
CA LEU A 158 -17.06 -10.20 -18.04
C LEU A 158 -17.53 -10.45 -19.49
N GLN A 159 -18.37 -9.58 -20.04
CA GLN A 159 -18.75 -9.58 -21.45
C GLN A 159 -17.92 -8.54 -22.20
N ARG A 160 -17.56 -8.85 -23.44
CA ARG A 160 -16.88 -7.89 -24.34
C ARG A 160 -17.82 -6.71 -24.59
N ALA A 161 -17.34 -5.50 -24.32
CA ALA A 161 -18.19 -4.31 -24.32
C ALA A 161 -17.76 -3.31 -25.43
N GLN A 162 -16.60 -2.72 -25.30
CA GLN A 162 -16.09 -1.70 -26.21
C GLN A 162 -14.59 -1.87 -26.44
N PRO A 163 -14.03 -1.41 -27.57
CA PRO A 163 -12.60 -1.45 -27.81
C PRO A 163 -11.88 -0.44 -26.90
N ILE A 164 -10.82 -0.90 -26.26
CA ILE A 164 -9.88 -0.08 -25.49
C ILE A 164 -8.45 -0.46 -25.86
N THR A 165 -7.47 0.27 -25.34
CA THR A 165 -6.07 -0.15 -25.42
C THR A 165 -5.60 -0.78 -24.13
N PHE A 166 -4.61 -1.66 -24.20
CA PHE A 166 -4.02 -2.27 -23.01
C PHE A 166 -3.35 -1.21 -22.13
N GLY A 167 -2.72 -0.19 -22.73
CA GLY A 167 -2.19 0.96 -22.01
C GLY A 167 -3.26 1.69 -21.22
N HIS A 168 -4.47 1.88 -21.79
CA HIS A 168 -5.60 2.48 -21.06
C HIS A 168 -6.02 1.64 -19.85
N ALA A 169 -6.10 0.31 -20.02
CA ALA A 169 -6.45 -0.59 -18.91
C ALA A 169 -5.43 -0.52 -17.77
N LEU A 170 -4.14 -0.49 -18.09
CA LEU A 170 -3.07 -0.36 -17.10
C LEU A 170 -3.12 0.98 -16.35
N MET A 171 -3.39 2.09 -17.06
CA MET A 171 -3.50 3.41 -16.43
C MET A 171 -4.63 3.51 -15.40
N ALA A 172 -5.68 2.71 -15.51
CA ALA A 172 -6.71 2.64 -14.48
C ALA A 172 -6.12 2.23 -13.11
N TYR A 173 -5.19 1.28 -13.11
CA TYR A 173 -4.50 0.84 -11.89
C TYR A 173 -3.46 1.86 -11.40
N ALA A 174 -2.76 2.54 -12.30
CA ALA A 174 -1.90 3.66 -11.93
C ALA A 174 -2.67 4.72 -11.13
N TRP A 175 -3.86 5.11 -11.59
CA TRP A 175 -4.72 6.07 -10.89
C TRP A 175 -5.26 5.56 -9.55
N MET A 176 -5.50 4.26 -9.40
CA MET A 176 -5.86 3.67 -8.10
C MET A 176 -4.72 3.79 -7.11
N LEU A 177 -3.50 3.43 -7.51
CA LEU A 177 -2.31 3.46 -6.67
C LEU A 177 -1.86 4.89 -6.33
N LEU A 178 -2.02 5.86 -7.23
CA LEU A 178 -1.78 7.27 -6.92
C LEU A 178 -2.73 7.80 -5.83
N ARG A 179 -4.00 7.36 -5.83
CA ARG A 179 -4.91 7.66 -4.72
C ARG A 179 -4.53 6.95 -3.42
N ASP A 180 -3.91 5.77 -3.53
CA ASP A 180 -3.37 5.08 -2.34
C ASP A 180 -2.16 5.82 -1.79
N LEU A 181 -1.24 6.27 -2.64
CA LEU A 181 -0.10 7.11 -2.24
C LEU A 181 -0.57 8.32 -1.41
N GLN A 182 -1.57 9.06 -1.88
CA GLN A 182 -2.16 10.18 -1.15
C GLN A 182 -2.74 9.77 0.22
N ARG A 183 -3.37 8.59 0.33
CA ARG A 183 -3.87 8.07 1.61
C ARG A 183 -2.74 7.81 2.60
N PHE A 184 -1.62 7.27 2.13
CA PHE A 184 -0.43 7.07 2.97
C PHE A 184 0.16 8.41 3.41
N GLU A 185 0.27 9.40 2.52
CA GLU A 185 0.70 10.77 2.85
C GLU A 185 -0.19 11.39 3.94
N ASP A 186 -1.51 11.35 3.74
CA ASP A 186 -2.48 11.88 4.69
C ASP A 186 -2.40 11.18 6.06
N ALA A 187 -2.28 9.86 6.10
CA ALA A 187 -2.14 9.09 7.35
C ALA A 187 -0.82 9.44 8.05
N THR A 188 0.28 9.56 7.31
CA THR A 188 1.60 9.95 7.84
C THR A 188 1.57 11.36 8.40
N ALA A 189 0.96 12.31 7.70
CA ALA A 189 0.85 13.69 8.17
C ALA A 189 0.07 13.80 9.50
N ARG A 190 -1.00 13.02 9.68
CA ARG A 190 -1.72 12.97 10.97
C ARG A 190 -0.91 12.25 12.05
N MET A 191 -0.16 11.22 11.71
CA MET A 191 0.77 10.54 12.61
C MET A 191 1.85 11.48 13.14
N ASP A 192 2.37 12.36 12.29
CA ASP A 192 3.41 13.34 12.62
C ASP A 192 2.88 14.62 13.28
N ALA A 193 1.58 14.79 13.38
CA ALA A 193 1.00 15.99 13.96
C ALA A 193 1.31 16.16 15.45
N GLN A 194 1.41 15.06 16.22
CA GLN A 194 1.44 15.11 17.68
C GLN A 194 2.38 14.09 18.32
N CYS A 195 3.33 14.58 19.14
CA CYS A 195 4.28 13.78 19.89
C CYS A 195 3.68 13.36 21.25
N PRO A 196 3.58 12.06 21.57
CA PRO A 196 3.06 11.57 22.84
C PRO A 196 4.06 11.66 24.00
N LEU A 197 5.38 11.71 23.72
CA LEU A 197 6.41 11.67 24.75
C LEU A 197 6.31 12.87 25.72
N GLY A 198 6.40 12.57 27.01
CA GLY A 198 6.15 13.52 28.09
C GLY A 198 4.70 13.51 28.61
N SER A 199 3.83 12.66 28.06
CA SER A 199 2.50 12.38 28.61
C SER A 199 2.56 11.57 29.92
N GLY A 200 3.70 10.95 30.20
CA GLY A 200 3.87 10.06 31.34
C GLY A 200 2.97 8.82 31.25
N ALA A 201 2.51 8.32 32.39
CA ALA A 201 1.57 7.20 32.37
C ALA A 201 0.17 7.59 31.83
N LEU A 202 -0.29 8.83 32.13
CA LEU A 202 -1.57 9.41 31.72
C LEU A 202 -1.75 10.90 32.12
N ALA A 203 -1.04 11.35 33.15
CA ALA A 203 -1.27 12.66 33.78
C ALA A 203 -0.06 13.59 33.66
N GLY A 204 0.83 13.34 32.71
CA GLY A 204 2.09 14.06 32.59
C GLY A 204 3.03 13.74 33.76
N THR A 205 3.80 14.71 34.21
CA THR A 205 4.81 14.56 35.26
C THR A 205 4.97 15.88 36.04
N THR A 206 5.54 15.81 37.24
CA THR A 206 5.90 16.97 38.07
C THR A 206 7.21 17.64 37.65
N TYR A 207 7.96 17.04 36.74
CA TYR A 207 9.18 17.63 36.19
C TYR A 207 8.85 18.67 35.09
N PRO A 208 9.64 19.75 34.96
CA PRO A 208 9.44 20.79 33.93
C PRO A 208 9.94 20.31 32.56
N LEU A 209 9.31 19.29 31.98
CA LEU A 209 9.70 18.75 30.69
C LEU A 209 9.44 19.78 29.57
N ASP A 210 10.40 19.93 28.65
CA ASP A 210 10.22 20.69 27.41
C ASP A 210 9.69 19.78 26.29
N ARG A 211 8.38 19.54 26.30
CA ARG A 211 7.71 18.68 25.30
C ARG A 211 7.79 19.26 23.89
N ALA A 212 7.87 20.58 23.74
CA ALA A 212 8.01 21.23 22.43
C ALA A 212 9.37 20.89 21.80
N PHE A 213 10.46 20.98 22.58
CA PHE A 213 11.78 20.53 22.15
C PHE A 213 11.79 19.05 21.73
N THR A 214 11.15 18.19 22.53
CA THR A 214 11.08 16.77 22.23
C THR A 214 10.33 16.50 20.90
N ALA A 215 9.19 17.16 20.70
CA ALA A 215 8.40 17.06 19.47
C ALA A 215 9.21 17.49 18.25
N GLU A 216 9.84 18.68 18.31
CA GLU A 216 10.69 19.21 17.24
C GLU A 216 11.82 18.26 16.86
N LYS A 217 12.57 17.77 17.85
CA LYS A 217 13.73 16.89 17.62
C LYS A 217 13.36 15.51 17.09
N LEU A 218 12.13 15.08 17.29
CA LEU A 218 11.59 13.81 16.76
C LEU A 218 10.81 14.00 15.46
N GLY A 219 10.71 15.25 14.94
CA GLY A 219 10.03 15.54 13.69
C GLY A 219 8.51 15.57 13.77
N PHE A 220 7.97 15.85 14.96
CA PHE A 220 6.53 16.08 15.15
C PHE A 220 6.20 17.59 15.10
N ALA A 221 5.00 17.93 14.62
CA ALA A 221 4.57 19.32 14.53
C ALA A 221 4.36 19.96 15.92
N ALA A 222 3.86 19.20 16.90
CA ALA A 222 3.59 19.67 18.26
C ALA A 222 3.55 18.51 19.26
N PRO A 223 3.62 18.78 20.59
CA PRO A 223 3.27 17.76 21.60
C PRO A 223 1.75 17.48 21.59
N CYS A 224 1.34 16.28 22.00
CA CYS A 224 -0.07 15.96 22.23
C CYS A 224 -0.69 16.95 23.22
N PRO A 225 -1.87 17.53 22.93
CA PRO A 225 -2.51 18.53 23.78
C PRO A 225 -3.10 17.97 25.06
N ASN A 226 -3.38 16.67 25.10
CA ASN A 226 -3.91 15.95 26.26
C ASN A 226 -3.07 14.70 26.53
N SER A 227 -2.58 14.55 27.78
CA SER A 227 -1.70 13.44 28.16
C SER A 227 -2.41 12.08 28.26
N LEU A 228 -3.71 12.07 28.56
CA LEU A 228 -4.51 10.85 28.54
C LEU A 228 -4.68 10.31 27.12
N ASP A 229 -5.00 11.20 26.19
CA ASP A 229 -5.12 10.90 24.77
C ASP A 229 -3.77 10.46 24.18
N GLY A 230 -2.70 11.16 24.51
CA GLY A 230 -1.35 10.87 24.00
C GLY A 230 -0.85 9.44 24.27
N VAL A 231 -1.28 8.80 25.34
CA VAL A 231 -0.92 7.39 25.66
C VAL A 231 -1.98 6.39 25.20
N SER A 232 -3.20 6.85 24.93
CA SER A 232 -4.36 6.03 24.56
C SER A 232 -4.56 5.89 23.06
N ASP A 233 -4.14 6.89 22.28
CA ASP A 233 -4.37 6.95 20.85
C ASP A 233 -3.70 5.82 20.07
N ARG A 234 -4.48 5.16 19.21
CA ARG A 234 -4.05 4.20 18.20
C ARG A 234 -4.72 4.43 16.85
N ASP A 235 -5.33 5.61 16.66
CA ASP A 235 -5.99 5.97 15.41
C ASP A 235 -5.02 5.87 14.23
N PHE A 236 -3.76 6.28 14.43
CA PHE A 236 -2.71 6.19 13.43
C PHE A 236 -2.40 4.75 12.97
N CYS A 237 -2.54 3.74 13.85
CA CYS A 237 -2.44 2.33 13.48
C CYS A 237 -3.61 1.93 12.57
N ILE A 238 -4.83 2.34 12.95
CA ILE A 238 -6.07 2.01 12.21
C ILE A 238 -6.08 2.73 10.86
N GLU A 239 -5.70 4.00 10.80
CA GLU A 239 -5.60 4.75 9.54
C GLU A 239 -4.59 4.13 8.58
N LEU A 240 -3.39 3.79 9.06
CA LEU A 240 -2.38 3.13 8.24
C LEU A 240 -2.87 1.76 7.76
N ALA A 241 -3.44 0.94 8.65
CA ALA A 241 -4.02 -0.36 8.28
C ALA A 241 -5.17 -0.21 7.26
N SER A 242 -5.94 0.87 7.34
CA SER A 242 -7.00 1.19 6.37
C SER A 242 -6.42 1.54 5.00
N ALA A 243 -5.36 2.35 4.95
CA ALA A 243 -4.64 2.67 3.73
C ALA A 243 -4.02 1.41 3.09
N ILE A 244 -3.37 0.57 3.90
CA ILE A 244 -2.83 -0.73 3.49
C ILE A 244 -3.94 -1.63 2.93
N SER A 245 -5.09 -1.72 3.59
CA SER A 245 -6.23 -2.53 3.16
C SER A 245 -6.79 -2.09 1.81
N LEU A 246 -6.88 -0.78 1.55
CA LEU A 246 -7.33 -0.24 0.26
C LEU A 246 -6.31 -0.53 -0.85
N CYS A 247 -5.01 -0.36 -0.57
CA CYS A 247 -3.95 -0.68 -1.52
C CYS A 247 -3.98 -2.19 -1.87
N MET A 248 -4.08 -3.07 -0.88
CA MET A 248 -4.22 -4.51 -1.09
C MET A 248 -5.47 -4.87 -1.90
N MET A 249 -6.58 -4.17 -1.72
CA MET A 249 -7.78 -4.36 -2.54
C MET A 249 -7.51 -4.00 -4.02
N HIS A 250 -6.79 -2.92 -4.30
CA HIS A 250 -6.42 -2.56 -5.66
C HIS A 250 -5.44 -3.57 -6.28
N LEU A 251 -4.45 -4.04 -5.50
CA LEU A 251 -3.54 -5.11 -5.92
C LEU A 251 -4.26 -6.43 -6.18
N SER A 252 -5.27 -6.77 -5.37
CA SER A 252 -6.11 -7.94 -5.57
C SER A 252 -6.90 -7.87 -6.87
N ARG A 253 -7.47 -6.71 -7.21
CA ARG A 253 -8.17 -6.50 -8.47
C ARG A 253 -7.24 -6.59 -9.68
N LEU A 254 -6.06 -5.96 -9.60
CA LEU A 254 -5.03 -6.08 -10.63
C LEU A 254 -4.60 -7.55 -10.81
N SER A 255 -4.43 -8.26 -9.70
CA SER A 255 -4.08 -9.69 -9.70
C SER A 255 -5.13 -10.55 -10.41
N GLU A 256 -6.42 -10.29 -10.18
CA GLU A 256 -7.51 -10.97 -10.88
C GLU A 256 -7.46 -10.75 -12.39
N GLU A 257 -7.27 -9.51 -12.83
CA GLU A 257 -7.11 -9.19 -14.26
C GLU A 257 -5.91 -9.91 -14.88
N ILE A 258 -4.75 -9.93 -14.18
CA ILE A 258 -3.55 -10.62 -14.65
C ILE A 258 -3.80 -12.13 -14.76
N ILE A 259 -4.49 -12.74 -13.80
CA ILE A 259 -4.88 -14.16 -13.83
C ILE A 259 -5.74 -14.45 -15.06
N LEU A 260 -6.75 -13.61 -15.33
CA LEU A 260 -7.58 -13.74 -16.53
C LEU A 260 -6.73 -13.56 -17.79
N TRP A 261 -5.94 -12.50 -17.87
CA TRP A 261 -5.15 -12.18 -19.08
C TRP A 261 -4.08 -13.23 -19.39
N CYS A 262 -3.50 -13.92 -18.42
CA CYS A 262 -2.50 -14.97 -18.66
C CYS A 262 -3.11 -16.37 -18.84
N SER A 263 -4.43 -16.56 -18.62
CA SER A 263 -5.11 -17.83 -18.87
C SER A 263 -5.05 -18.23 -20.34
N TRP A 264 -5.20 -19.51 -20.65
CA TRP A 264 -5.23 -20.01 -22.04
C TRP A 264 -6.40 -19.45 -22.85
N GLU A 265 -7.53 -19.17 -22.21
CA GLU A 265 -8.74 -18.64 -22.83
C GLU A 265 -8.55 -17.20 -23.31
N PHE A 266 -7.84 -16.36 -22.53
CA PHE A 266 -7.53 -14.97 -22.90
C PHE A 266 -6.18 -14.87 -23.63
N LYS A 267 -5.12 -15.33 -23.03
CA LYS A 267 -3.74 -15.31 -23.56
C LYS A 267 -3.33 -13.91 -24.08
N PHE A 268 -3.66 -12.88 -23.29
CA PHE A 268 -3.32 -11.48 -23.61
C PHE A 268 -1.91 -11.11 -23.18
N ILE A 269 -1.43 -11.79 -22.14
CA ILE A 269 -0.10 -11.60 -21.58
C ILE A 269 0.56 -12.95 -21.30
N GLU A 270 1.86 -12.89 -21.07
CA GLU A 270 2.65 -13.99 -20.52
C GLU A 270 3.54 -13.46 -19.39
N LEU A 271 3.45 -14.08 -18.22
CA LEU A 271 4.34 -13.78 -17.11
C LEU A 271 5.70 -14.43 -17.32
N ASP A 272 6.75 -13.81 -16.81
CA ASP A 272 8.10 -14.39 -16.83
C ASP A 272 8.17 -15.64 -15.96
N ASP A 273 9.04 -16.58 -16.34
CA ASP A 273 9.23 -17.86 -15.63
C ASP A 273 9.69 -17.64 -14.17
N ALA A 274 10.41 -16.56 -13.90
CA ALA A 274 10.86 -16.20 -12.56
C ALA A 274 9.72 -15.88 -11.58
N PHE A 275 8.52 -15.57 -12.08
CA PHE A 275 7.34 -15.19 -11.29
C PHE A 275 6.18 -16.15 -11.44
N THR A 276 6.44 -17.38 -11.90
CA THR A 276 5.44 -18.41 -12.13
C THR A 276 5.94 -19.73 -11.60
N THR A 277 5.02 -20.67 -11.36
CA THR A 277 5.38 -22.06 -11.04
C THR A 277 4.84 -23.03 -12.08
N GLY A 278 5.49 -24.18 -12.18
CA GLY A 278 5.06 -25.30 -13.03
C GLY A 278 4.21 -26.31 -12.25
N SER A 279 3.95 -27.43 -12.90
CA SER A 279 3.32 -28.60 -12.30
C SER A 279 4.29 -29.77 -12.33
N SER A 280 4.34 -30.54 -11.24
CA SER A 280 5.16 -31.76 -11.18
C SER A 280 4.68 -32.89 -12.12
N ILE A 281 3.46 -32.77 -12.65
CA ILE A 281 2.78 -33.82 -13.40
C ILE A 281 2.32 -33.33 -14.79
N MET A 282 2.14 -32.01 -14.97
CA MET A 282 1.67 -31.40 -16.21
C MET A 282 2.76 -30.45 -16.78
N PRO A 283 3.61 -30.91 -17.70
CA PRO A 283 4.79 -30.14 -18.13
C PRO A 283 4.45 -28.84 -18.90
N GLN A 284 3.23 -28.71 -19.42
CA GLN A 284 2.75 -27.51 -20.13
C GLN A 284 2.19 -26.44 -19.19
N LYS A 285 1.97 -26.75 -17.90
CA LYS A 285 1.26 -25.85 -16.98
C LYS A 285 2.19 -24.80 -16.39
N LYS A 286 1.74 -23.56 -16.42
CA LYS A 286 2.40 -22.38 -15.87
C LYS A 286 1.40 -21.59 -15.04
N ASN A 287 1.63 -21.50 -13.72
CA ASN A 287 0.67 -20.94 -12.77
C ASN A 287 1.04 -19.50 -12.38
N PRO A 288 0.08 -18.61 -12.28
CA PRO A 288 0.29 -17.23 -11.81
C PRO A 288 0.23 -17.13 -10.27
N ASP A 289 1.02 -17.94 -9.55
CA ASP A 289 0.92 -18.08 -8.09
C ASP A 289 1.12 -16.77 -7.33
N VAL A 290 1.99 -15.88 -7.82
CA VAL A 290 2.23 -14.57 -7.21
C VAL A 290 0.93 -13.78 -7.10
N THR A 291 0.17 -13.70 -8.20
CA THR A 291 -1.10 -12.96 -8.23
C THR A 291 -2.19 -13.64 -7.41
N GLU A 292 -2.23 -14.97 -7.40
CA GLU A 292 -3.16 -15.72 -6.56
C GLU A 292 -2.88 -15.48 -5.07
N LEU A 293 -1.61 -15.47 -4.67
CA LEU A 293 -1.20 -15.18 -3.29
C LEU A 293 -1.47 -13.74 -2.88
N ILE A 294 -1.26 -12.74 -3.74
CA ILE A 294 -1.61 -11.35 -3.47
C ILE A 294 -3.13 -11.24 -3.20
N ARG A 295 -3.95 -11.86 -4.05
CA ARG A 295 -5.41 -11.93 -3.87
C ARG A 295 -5.78 -12.58 -2.54
N GLY A 296 -5.15 -13.70 -2.18
CA GLY A 296 -5.39 -14.41 -0.91
C GLY A 296 -4.95 -13.60 0.31
N LYS A 297 -3.76 -13.00 0.27
CA LYS A 297 -3.20 -12.17 1.37
C LYS A 297 -4.04 -10.92 1.68
N THR A 298 -4.81 -10.41 0.73
CA THR A 298 -5.72 -9.29 0.94
C THR A 298 -6.72 -9.55 2.07
N GLY A 299 -7.26 -10.79 2.15
CA GLY A 299 -8.17 -11.17 3.23
C GLY A 299 -7.51 -11.18 4.61
N ARG A 300 -6.21 -11.52 4.68
CA ARG A 300 -5.42 -11.47 5.92
C ARG A 300 -5.29 -10.03 6.42
N VAL A 301 -4.91 -9.11 5.56
CA VAL A 301 -4.78 -7.68 5.91
C VAL A 301 -6.11 -7.07 6.36
N TYR A 302 -7.24 -7.48 5.78
CA TYR A 302 -8.56 -7.08 6.30
C TYR A 302 -8.81 -7.60 7.72
N GLY A 303 -8.31 -8.79 8.03
CA GLY A 303 -8.32 -9.34 9.39
C GLY A 303 -7.54 -8.46 10.36
N ASP A 304 -6.35 -7.99 9.97
CA ASP A 304 -5.49 -7.12 10.79
C ASP A 304 -6.18 -5.79 11.11
N LEU A 305 -6.75 -5.13 10.11
CA LEU A 305 -7.55 -3.91 10.31
C LEU A 305 -8.72 -4.16 11.26
N ASN A 306 -9.45 -5.25 11.07
CA ASN A 306 -10.56 -5.60 11.95
C ASN A 306 -10.10 -5.88 13.39
N THR A 307 -8.93 -6.50 13.57
CA THR A 307 -8.33 -6.73 14.89
C THR A 307 -8.09 -5.41 15.61
N LEU A 308 -7.48 -4.43 14.95
CA LEU A 308 -7.23 -3.10 15.51
C LEU A 308 -8.53 -2.37 15.90
N LEU A 309 -9.53 -2.39 15.03
CA LEU A 309 -10.85 -1.78 15.29
C LEU A 309 -11.54 -2.43 16.50
N VAL A 310 -11.51 -3.77 16.58
CA VAL A 310 -12.14 -4.52 17.68
C VAL A 310 -11.39 -4.32 18.98
N MET A 311 -10.05 -4.29 18.95
CA MET A 311 -9.22 -4.03 20.12
C MET A 311 -9.58 -2.69 20.78
N MET A 312 -9.69 -1.62 19.99
CA MET A 312 -9.92 -0.27 20.52
C MET A 312 -11.35 0.03 20.93
N LYS A 313 -12.36 -0.64 20.35
CA LYS A 313 -13.79 -0.25 20.45
C LYS A 313 -14.41 -0.19 21.84
N GLY A 314 -13.79 -0.70 22.86
CA GLY A 314 -14.49 -0.81 24.16
C GLY A 314 -13.59 -0.68 25.37
N ILE A 315 -12.32 -0.40 25.19
CA ILE A 315 -11.37 -0.21 26.29
C ILE A 315 -11.50 1.21 26.87
N PRO A 316 -11.31 1.38 28.20
CA PRO A 316 -11.30 2.70 28.82
C PRO A 316 -10.00 3.46 28.49
N LEU A 317 -9.98 4.77 28.78
CA LEU A 317 -8.78 5.63 28.72
C LEU A 317 -7.72 5.12 29.69
N ALA A 318 -6.66 5.48 29.52
CA ALA A 318 -5.38 5.68 29.09
C ALA A 318 -4.79 4.43 28.40
N TYR A 319 -3.96 3.63 29.10
CA TYR A 319 -3.37 2.40 28.58
C TYR A 319 -3.98 1.16 29.26
N ASN A 320 -4.37 0.20 28.44
CA ASN A 320 -4.75 -1.14 28.87
C ASN A 320 -3.88 -2.16 28.11
N LYS A 321 -3.62 -3.30 28.72
CA LYS A 321 -2.72 -4.33 28.14
C LYS A 321 -3.25 -4.87 26.79
N ASP A 322 -4.56 -4.72 26.51
CA ASP A 322 -5.19 -4.99 25.21
C ASP A 322 -4.43 -4.31 24.05
N MET A 323 -3.94 -3.09 24.27
CA MET A 323 -3.19 -2.33 23.27
C MET A 323 -1.84 -2.96 22.87
N GLN A 324 -1.37 -4.01 23.55
CA GLN A 324 -0.18 -4.75 23.11
C GLN A 324 -0.43 -5.52 21.82
N GLU A 325 -1.70 -5.89 21.55
CA GLU A 325 -2.13 -6.57 20.34
C GLU A 325 -2.08 -5.68 19.09
N ASP A 326 -1.86 -4.37 19.24
CA ASP A 326 -1.71 -3.43 18.13
C ASP A 326 -0.55 -3.82 17.21
N LYS A 327 0.57 -4.26 17.78
CA LYS A 327 1.84 -4.46 17.07
C LYS A 327 1.79 -5.65 16.12
N GLU A 328 1.28 -6.79 16.57
CA GLU A 328 1.25 -8.00 15.74
C GLU A 328 0.37 -7.76 14.51
N ALA A 329 -0.81 -7.17 14.67
CA ALA A 329 -1.72 -6.89 13.57
C ALA A 329 -1.14 -5.86 12.58
N ILE A 330 -0.65 -4.71 13.07
CA ILE A 330 -0.16 -3.67 12.15
C ILE A 330 1.15 -4.07 11.46
N PHE A 331 2.04 -4.76 12.15
CA PHE A 331 3.29 -5.23 11.56
C PHE A 331 3.05 -6.30 10.49
N ASP A 332 2.09 -7.20 10.72
CA ASP A 332 1.68 -8.20 9.73
C ASP A 332 1.10 -7.54 8.46
N ALA A 333 0.25 -6.53 8.62
CA ALA A 333 -0.31 -5.77 7.50
C ALA A 333 0.80 -5.06 6.69
N VAL A 334 1.75 -4.40 7.38
CA VAL A 334 2.90 -3.73 6.75
C VAL A 334 3.76 -4.73 5.99
N ASP A 335 4.20 -5.82 6.63
CA ASP A 335 5.07 -6.83 6.02
C ASP A 335 4.38 -7.49 4.81
N THR A 336 3.07 -7.72 4.91
CA THR A 336 2.29 -8.33 3.84
C THR A 336 2.21 -7.41 2.61
N LEU A 337 1.91 -6.11 2.80
CA LEU A 337 1.89 -5.17 1.68
C LEU A 337 3.28 -4.96 1.08
N GLU A 338 4.31 -4.81 1.92
CA GLU A 338 5.69 -4.65 1.46
C GLU A 338 6.13 -5.82 0.58
N LEU A 339 5.89 -7.06 1.03
CA LEU A 339 6.19 -8.26 0.27
C LEU A 339 5.44 -8.30 -1.07
N CYS A 340 4.15 -7.93 -1.08
CA CYS A 340 3.34 -7.89 -2.30
C CYS A 340 3.89 -6.86 -3.29
N LEU A 341 4.21 -5.63 -2.85
CA LEU A 341 4.75 -4.58 -3.71
C LEU A 341 6.12 -4.96 -4.28
N LYS A 342 7.03 -5.48 -3.46
CA LYS A 342 8.35 -5.96 -3.88
C LYS A 342 8.30 -7.07 -4.93
N THR A 343 7.22 -7.87 -4.92
CA THR A 343 7.08 -9.02 -5.82
C THR A 343 6.32 -8.65 -7.10
N VAL A 344 5.22 -7.87 -6.99
CA VAL A 344 4.39 -7.53 -8.16
C VAL A 344 5.09 -6.56 -9.11
N THR A 345 5.91 -5.65 -8.59
CA THR A 345 6.61 -4.64 -9.39
C THR A 345 7.53 -5.27 -10.46
N PRO A 346 8.51 -6.13 -10.12
CA PRO A 346 9.35 -6.77 -11.12
C PRO A 346 8.57 -7.79 -11.96
N MET A 347 7.53 -8.42 -11.44
CA MET A 347 6.66 -9.31 -12.23
C MET A 347 5.98 -8.54 -13.36
N LEU A 348 5.45 -7.34 -13.09
CA LEU A 348 4.85 -6.49 -14.13
C LEU A 348 5.91 -5.95 -15.10
N ASP A 349 7.09 -5.59 -14.62
CA ASP A 349 8.15 -5.05 -15.48
C ASP A 349 8.62 -6.07 -16.52
N THR A 350 8.68 -7.35 -16.16
CA THR A 350 9.08 -8.44 -17.05
C THR A 350 7.93 -9.08 -17.85
N MET A 351 6.68 -8.71 -17.54
CA MET A 351 5.50 -9.22 -18.24
C MET A 351 5.55 -8.93 -19.73
N LYS A 352 5.30 -9.97 -20.54
CA LYS A 352 5.18 -9.87 -22.01
C LYS A 352 3.73 -9.64 -22.39
N THR A 353 3.49 -8.67 -23.26
CA THR A 353 2.18 -8.42 -23.88
C THR A 353 2.05 -9.16 -25.20
N LEU A 354 0.86 -9.62 -25.54
CA LEU A 354 0.54 -10.37 -26.74
C LEU A 354 -0.54 -9.65 -27.57
N PRO A 355 -0.21 -8.50 -28.21
CA PRO A 355 -1.18 -7.64 -28.87
C PRO A 355 -1.99 -8.35 -29.97
N ALA A 356 -1.38 -9.31 -30.67
CA ALA A 356 -2.07 -10.09 -31.70
C ALA A 356 -3.23 -10.92 -31.14
N ASN A 357 -3.10 -11.45 -29.91
CA ASN A 357 -4.17 -12.19 -29.24
C ASN A 357 -5.27 -11.24 -28.77
N MET A 358 -4.89 -10.10 -28.18
CA MET A 358 -5.81 -9.03 -27.79
C MET A 358 -6.64 -8.58 -28.99
N ARG A 359 -5.99 -8.30 -30.13
CA ARG A 359 -6.65 -7.87 -31.36
C ARG A 359 -7.63 -8.93 -31.89
N ARG A 360 -7.23 -10.21 -31.88
CA ARG A 360 -8.13 -11.33 -32.30
C ARG A 360 -9.35 -11.44 -31.39
N ALA A 361 -9.19 -11.24 -30.10
CA ALA A 361 -10.31 -11.24 -29.16
C ALA A 361 -11.21 -10.03 -29.37
N ALA A 362 -10.64 -8.86 -29.67
CA ALA A 362 -11.38 -7.63 -29.98
C ALA A 362 -12.20 -7.74 -31.28
N ALA A 363 -11.69 -8.44 -32.29
CA ALA A 363 -12.40 -8.65 -33.56
C ALA A 363 -13.66 -9.54 -33.44
N LYS A 364 -13.86 -10.21 -32.31
CA LYS A 364 -15.03 -11.04 -32.06
C LYS A 364 -15.92 -10.40 -30.98
N GLY A 365 -17.23 -10.40 -31.17
CA GLY A 365 -18.18 -9.94 -30.17
C GLY A 365 -18.74 -8.53 -30.44
N PHE A 366 -18.60 -8.02 -31.63
CA PHE A 366 -19.25 -6.78 -32.07
C PHE A 366 -18.99 -5.57 -31.19
N ILE A 367 -17.79 -5.45 -30.62
CA ILE A 367 -17.46 -4.36 -29.69
C ILE A 367 -17.42 -2.98 -30.34
N ASN A 368 -17.45 -2.93 -31.68
CA ASN A 368 -17.57 -1.74 -32.50
C ASN A 368 -19.02 -1.43 -32.96
N ALA A 369 -20.01 -2.18 -32.47
CA ALA A 369 -21.40 -1.94 -32.81
C ALA A 369 -21.89 -0.54 -32.38
N THR A 370 -21.42 -0.04 -31.25
CA THR A 370 -21.71 1.34 -30.82
C THR A 370 -21.15 2.35 -31.82
N ASP A 371 -19.95 2.13 -32.33
CA ASP A 371 -19.30 3.01 -33.29
C ASP A 371 -20.05 3.01 -34.65
N CYS A 372 -20.62 1.86 -35.04
CA CYS A 372 -21.51 1.74 -36.20
C CYS A 372 -22.81 2.55 -36.00
N ALA A 373 -23.43 2.47 -34.82
CA ALA A 373 -24.62 3.27 -34.51
C ALA A 373 -24.29 4.77 -34.47
N ASP A 374 -23.16 5.13 -33.90
CA ASP A 374 -22.68 6.53 -33.86
C ASP A 374 -22.39 7.07 -35.27
N TYR A 375 -21.86 6.24 -36.16
CA TYR A 375 -21.67 6.59 -37.57
C TYR A 375 -23.00 7.00 -38.23
N LEU A 376 -24.06 6.19 -38.07
CA LEU A 376 -25.36 6.50 -38.62
C LEU A 376 -25.96 7.77 -37.99
N THR A 377 -25.71 7.96 -36.69
CA THR A 377 -26.16 9.16 -35.97
C THR A 377 -25.50 10.43 -36.51
N LYS A 378 -24.20 10.36 -36.78
CA LYS A 378 -23.44 11.46 -37.41
C LYS A 378 -23.92 11.75 -38.86
N LYS A 379 -24.49 10.76 -39.52
CA LYS A 379 -25.13 10.90 -40.87
C LYS A 379 -26.59 11.37 -40.79
N GLY A 380 -27.10 11.68 -39.59
CA GLY A 380 -28.42 12.30 -39.38
C GLY A 380 -29.53 11.35 -38.88
N MET A 381 -29.24 10.07 -38.65
CA MET A 381 -30.23 9.15 -38.09
C MET A 381 -30.39 9.39 -36.58
N PRO A 382 -31.62 9.43 -36.01
CA PRO A 382 -31.78 9.48 -34.57
C PRO A 382 -31.10 8.30 -33.90
N PHE A 383 -30.39 8.54 -32.77
CA PHE A 383 -29.60 7.50 -32.10
C PHE A 383 -30.39 6.23 -31.75
N ARG A 384 -31.64 6.37 -31.33
CA ARG A 384 -32.49 5.21 -31.00
C ARG A 384 -32.81 4.33 -32.20
N ASP A 385 -32.91 4.92 -33.36
CA ASP A 385 -33.16 4.20 -34.62
C ASP A 385 -31.85 3.56 -35.13
N ALA A 386 -30.73 4.30 -35.08
CA ALA A 386 -29.40 3.77 -35.36
C ALA A 386 -29.06 2.57 -34.46
N TYR A 387 -29.34 2.67 -33.16
CA TYR A 387 -29.16 1.58 -32.20
C TYR A 387 -29.95 0.32 -32.56
N LYS A 388 -31.26 0.48 -32.86
CA LYS A 388 -32.13 -0.64 -33.25
C LYS A 388 -31.63 -1.29 -34.57
N LEU A 389 -31.30 -0.47 -35.54
CA LEU A 389 -30.81 -0.93 -36.85
C LEU A 389 -29.50 -1.73 -36.67
N THR A 390 -28.55 -1.19 -35.93
CA THR A 390 -27.28 -1.87 -35.66
C THR A 390 -27.50 -3.17 -34.88
N GLY A 391 -28.46 -3.20 -33.95
CA GLY A 391 -28.85 -4.43 -33.25
C GLY A 391 -29.38 -5.51 -34.18
N CYS A 392 -30.20 -5.15 -35.18
CA CYS A 392 -30.62 -6.08 -36.23
C CYS A 392 -29.44 -6.58 -37.06
N MET A 393 -28.54 -5.68 -37.46
CA MET A 393 -27.33 -6.06 -38.21
C MET A 393 -26.46 -7.06 -37.43
N VAL A 394 -26.24 -6.82 -36.14
CA VAL A 394 -25.50 -7.74 -35.27
C VAL A 394 -26.20 -9.11 -35.20
N SER A 395 -27.53 -9.14 -35.04
CA SER A 395 -28.31 -10.40 -35.04
C SER A 395 -28.13 -11.19 -36.31
N ASP A 396 -28.23 -10.50 -37.48
CA ASP A 396 -28.06 -11.12 -38.80
C ASP A 396 -26.62 -11.63 -39.01
N CYS A 397 -25.62 -10.85 -38.57
CA CYS A 397 -24.22 -11.26 -38.63
C CYS A 397 -23.96 -12.53 -37.79
N ILE A 398 -24.53 -12.62 -36.59
CA ILE A 398 -24.44 -13.83 -35.75
C ILE A 398 -25.01 -15.05 -36.45
N GLN A 399 -26.20 -14.91 -37.10
CA GLN A 399 -26.84 -16.01 -37.85
C GLN A 399 -26.02 -16.47 -39.08
N LYS A 400 -25.24 -15.56 -39.68
CA LYS A 400 -24.41 -15.80 -40.86
C LYS A 400 -22.95 -16.15 -40.51
N ASP A 401 -22.60 -16.25 -39.21
CA ASP A 401 -21.23 -16.42 -38.73
C ASP A 401 -20.25 -15.37 -39.32
N LYS A 402 -20.71 -14.12 -39.38
CA LYS A 402 -19.93 -12.96 -39.87
C LYS A 402 -19.71 -11.95 -38.74
N VAL A 403 -18.75 -11.04 -38.92
CA VAL A 403 -18.60 -9.81 -38.11
C VAL A 403 -18.95 -8.59 -38.99
N LEU A 404 -19.12 -7.40 -38.35
CA LEU A 404 -19.52 -6.20 -39.07
C LEU A 404 -18.53 -5.82 -40.17
N GLU A 405 -17.26 -6.00 -39.96
CA GLU A 405 -16.17 -5.70 -40.92
C GLU A 405 -16.20 -6.57 -42.17
N GLU A 406 -16.90 -7.72 -42.15
CA GLU A 406 -17.04 -8.65 -43.28
C GLU A 406 -18.26 -8.37 -44.15
N LEU A 407 -19.10 -7.41 -43.74
CA LEU A 407 -20.23 -6.98 -44.59
C LEU A 407 -19.73 -6.16 -45.78
N SER A 408 -20.24 -6.48 -46.96
CA SER A 408 -20.02 -5.63 -48.14
C SER A 408 -20.77 -4.30 -48.02
N LEU A 409 -20.34 -3.29 -48.74
CA LEU A 409 -21.06 -2.01 -48.79
C LEU A 409 -22.52 -2.17 -49.25
N GLU A 410 -22.79 -3.12 -50.15
CA GLU A 410 -24.15 -3.44 -50.60
C GLU A 410 -24.98 -4.02 -49.49
N GLU A 411 -24.41 -4.92 -48.64
CA GLU A 411 -25.08 -5.44 -47.46
C GLU A 411 -25.37 -4.34 -46.46
N PHE A 412 -24.41 -3.44 -46.20
CA PHE A 412 -24.63 -2.24 -45.36
C PHE A 412 -25.76 -1.36 -45.91
N LYS A 413 -25.74 -1.06 -47.19
CA LYS A 413 -26.80 -0.26 -47.83
C LYS A 413 -28.17 -0.93 -47.84
N GLY A 414 -28.21 -2.26 -47.76
CA GLY A 414 -29.47 -3.00 -47.57
C GLY A 414 -30.17 -2.67 -46.25
N TYR A 415 -29.44 -2.24 -45.22
CA TYR A 415 -29.99 -1.78 -43.94
C TYR A 415 -30.33 -0.28 -43.98
N SER A 416 -29.45 0.55 -44.53
CA SER A 416 -29.68 2.00 -44.69
C SER A 416 -28.88 2.60 -45.83
N ALA A 417 -29.53 3.46 -46.60
CA ALA A 417 -28.88 4.22 -47.66
C ALA A 417 -27.82 5.22 -47.15
N LEU A 418 -27.79 5.50 -45.83
CA LEU A 418 -26.79 6.37 -45.19
C LEU A 418 -25.40 5.74 -45.11
N PHE A 419 -25.28 4.42 -45.28
CA PHE A 419 -23.98 3.79 -45.30
C PHE A 419 -23.22 4.10 -46.59
N GLU A 420 -21.99 4.57 -46.41
CA GLU A 420 -21.03 4.85 -47.48
C GLU A 420 -19.72 4.10 -47.20
N ASN A 421 -18.74 4.21 -48.08
CA ASN A 421 -17.48 3.46 -47.96
C ASN A 421 -16.66 3.81 -46.70
N ASP A 422 -16.90 4.97 -46.09
CA ASP A 422 -16.28 5.44 -44.84
C ASP A 422 -16.77 4.69 -43.59
N VAL A 423 -17.78 3.82 -43.70
CA VAL A 423 -18.21 2.96 -42.59
C VAL A 423 -17.11 2.04 -42.13
N TYR A 424 -16.28 1.52 -43.02
CA TYR A 424 -15.17 0.64 -42.65
C TYR A 424 -14.14 1.35 -41.79
N ASP A 425 -13.93 2.64 -42.00
CA ASP A 425 -13.11 3.46 -41.11
C ASP A 425 -13.76 3.67 -39.74
N ALA A 426 -15.07 3.86 -39.72
CA ALA A 426 -15.82 4.11 -38.52
C ALA A 426 -15.88 2.88 -37.59
N ILE A 427 -15.84 1.66 -38.11
CA ILE A 427 -15.90 0.40 -37.35
C ILE A 427 -14.53 -0.27 -37.17
N ASP A 428 -13.44 0.27 -37.79
CA ASP A 428 -12.09 -0.23 -37.53
C ASP A 428 -11.73 -0.08 -36.05
N LEU A 429 -11.31 -1.15 -35.42
CA LEU A 429 -11.10 -1.18 -33.96
C LEU A 429 -10.00 -0.25 -33.48
N ILE A 430 -8.97 0.02 -34.29
CA ILE A 430 -7.92 1.00 -33.98
C ILE A 430 -8.53 2.40 -34.04
N LYS A 431 -9.24 2.72 -35.13
CA LYS A 431 -9.91 4.01 -35.29
C LYS A 431 -11.01 4.24 -34.25
N CYS A 432 -11.71 3.18 -33.83
CA CYS A 432 -12.65 3.24 -32.72
C CYS A 432 -11.96 3.70 -31.39
N CYS A 433 -10.76 3.19 -31.10
CA CYS A 433 -9.99 3.66 -29.92
C CYS A 433 -9.50 5.10 -30.11
N GLU A 434 -8.92 5.42 -31.29
CA GLU A 434 -8.40 6.75 -31.63
C GLU A 434 -9.47 7.83 -31.59
N GLY A 435 -10.69 7.49 -32.05
CA GLY A 435 -11.83 8.39 -32.09
C GLY A 435 -12.39 8.75 -30.69
N ARG A 436 -12.03 8.00 -29.64
CA ARG A 436 -12.44 8.27 -28.25
C ARG A 436 -11.50 9.28 -27.59
N THR A 437 -11.58 10.52 -28.02
CA THR A 437 -10.71 11.64 -27.61
C THR A 437 -11.18 12.37 -26.36
N SER A 438 -12.29 11.94 -25.75
CA SER A 438 -12.76 12.50 -24.47
C SER A 438 -11.70 12.38 -23.40
N TYR A 439 -11.65 13.33 -22.45
CA TYR A 439 -10.69 13.32 -21.36
C TYR A 439 -10.76 11.98 -20.58
N GLY A 440 -9.60 11.32 -20.42
CA GLY A 440 -9.52 10.01 -19.79
C GLY A 440 -9.92 8.82 -20.70
N GLY A 441 -10.17 9.05 -21.99
CA GLY A 441 -10.50 8.01 -22.98
C GLY A 441 -9.31 7.13 -23.39
N PRO A 442 -9.55 6.08 -24.20
CA PRO A 442 -8.55 5.09 -24.59
C PRO A 442 -7.69 5.48 -25.81
N SER A 443 -7.87 6.65 -26.42
CA SER A 443 -7.03 7.06 -27.54
C SER A 443 -5.56 7.16 -27.13
N GLU A 444 -4.65 6.91 -28.06
CA GLU A 444 -3.21 7.00 -27.79
C GLU A 444 -2.82 8.33 -27.15
N ALA A 445 -3.32 9.45 -27.70
CA ALA A 445 -3.05 10.78 -27.18
C ALA A 445 -3.56 10.94 -25.72
N SER A 446 -4.75 10.40 -25.43
CA SER A 446 -5.31 10.45 -24.07
C SER A 446 -4.52 9.59 -23.09
N VAL A 447 -4.09 8.39 -23.50
CA VAL A 447 -3.26 7.51 -22.63
C VAL A 447 -1.91 8.15 -22.37
N ARG A 448 -1.24 8.73 -23.38
CA ARG A 448 0.02 9.47 -23.21
C ARG A 448 -0.15 10.63 -22.24
N LYS A 449 -1.27 11.37 -22.34
CA LYS A 449 -1.59 12.45 -21.40
C LYS A 449 -1.78 11.95 -19.95
N GLN A 450 -2.44 10.82 -19.79
CA GLN A 450 -2.58 10.18 -18.46
C GLN A 450 -1.22 9.80 -17.87
N ILE A 451 -0.30 9.25 -18.66
CA ILE A 451 1.07 8.92 -18.27
C ILE A 451 1.84 10.18 -17.84
N GLU A 452 1.75 11.28 -18.61
CA GLU A 452 2.37 12.56 -18.26
C GLU A 452 1.87 13.09 -16.92
N LEU A 453 0.55 13.06 -16.69
CA LEU A 453 -0.06 13.52 -15.44
C LEU A 453 0.36 12.65 -14.24
N ALA A 454 0.39 11.33 -14.40
CA ALA A 454 0.86 10.41 -13.39
C ALA A 454 2.35 10.67 -13.07
N SER A 455 3.18 10.80 -14.09
CA SER A 455 4.62 11.09 -13.92
C SER A 455 4.88 12.42 -13.23
N ALA A 456 4.06 13.44 -13.50
CA ALA A 456 4.17 14.73 -12.83
C ALA A 456 3.83 14.63 -11.32
N GLN A 457 2.82 13.84 -10.95
CA GLN A 457 2.50 13.59 -9.53
C GLN A 457 3.64 12.84 -8.82
N LEU A 458 4.21 11.81 -9.48
CA LEU A 458 5.35 11.08 -8.93
C LEU A 458 6.58 11.99 -8.74
N GLY A 459 6.87 12.85 -9.73
CA GLY A 459 7.97 13.81 -9.64
C GLY A 459 7.80 14.83 -8.53
N ALA A 460 6.57 15.27 -8.26
CA ALA A 460 6.27 16.14 -7.12
C ALA A 460 6.54 15.41 -5.79
N TRP A 461 6.05 14.18 -5.65
CA TRP A 461 6.29 13.36 -4.47
C TRP A 461 7.80 13.12 -4.22
N GLU A 462 8.56 12.80 -5.26
CA GLU A 462 10.02 12.60 -5.16
C GLU A 462 10.76 13.87 -4.71
N ALA A 463 10.34 15.04 -5.19
CA ALA A 463 10.93 16.32 -4.80
C ALA A 463 10.64 16.68 -3.33
N GLU A 464 9.48 16.29 -2.80
CA GLU A 464 9.10 16.52 -1.40
C GLU A 464 9.77 15.54 -0.43
N ASN A 465 10.18 14.36 -0.91
CA ASN A 465 10.74 13.28 -0.08
C ASN A 465 12.25 13.02 -0.33
N ALA A 466 12.91 13.83 -1.15
CA ALA A 466 14.36 13.79 -1.39
C ALA A 466 15.09 14.59 -0.30
#